data_ae03119a475b08ad4664a05d2989925e
#
_entry.id   ae03119a475b08ad4664a05d2989925e
#
_cell.length_a   1.000
_cell.length_b   1.000
_cell.length_c   1.000
_cell.angle_alpha   90.00
_cell.angle_beta   90.00
_cell.angle_gamma   90.00
#
_symmetry.space_group_name_H-M   'P 1'
#
loop_
_entity.id
_entity.type
_entity.pdbx_description
1 polymer ?
#
loop_
_entity_poly.entity_id
_entity_poly.type
_entity_poly.pdbx_seq_one_letter_code
_entity_poly.pdbx_strand_id
1 'polypeptide(L)'
;MAHITTNDNVQLAYHVHGIGQPIILIAGYSGNQATWTAQIPAFVAAGYQVITYDRRNHGQSDQVAYGMRLSRHGMDLATIISALALKQPILLGHSMGASTIWAYLSLFGDADIRAVITEDQIPKMIQTADWPYGLLGAVVQHLQAALTQLPVTKLTNMKLSADIKRAIGQHFQPFDFNFNAPLLLNSAVQDWRDVLRREVVPHLFIAGGQSPLWPAEHAKVLAQMTAHGQYVILPEAGHIPHIEDPTTFNDAVLTFLKRL
;
A
#
# COMPACT_ATOMS: atom_id res chain seq x y z
N MET A 1 10.83 18.00 -8.59
CA MET A 1 9.65 17.22 -8.28
C MET A 1 8.54 17.62 -9.23
N ALA A 2 7.87 16.66 -9.83
CA ALA A 2 6.75 16.92 -10.73
C ALA A 2 5.41 16.74 -9.99
N HIS A 3 4.35 17.36 -10.49
CA HIS A 3 3.01 17.27 -9.94
C HIS A 3 2.00 16.91 -11.02
N ILE A 4 0.99 16.12 -10.65
CA ILE A 4 -0.19 15.82 -11.47
C ILE A 4 -1.40 16.44 -10.78
N THR A 5 -2.19 17.21 -11.54
CA THR A 5 -3.43 17.79 -11.04
C THR A 5 -4.59 16.83 -11.19
N THR A 6 -5.27 16.52 -10.11
CA THR A 6 -6.48 15.70 -10.11
C THR A 6 -7.69 16.47 -10.63
N ASN A 7 -8.79 15.77 -10.94
CA ASN A 7 -10.04 16.38 -11.42
C ASN A 7 -10.76 17.25 -10.38
N ASP A 8 -10.33 17.22 -9.11
CA ASP A 8 -10.78 18.08 -8.01
C ASP A 8 -9.69 19.08 -7.57
N ASN A 9 -8.73 19.37 -8.48
CA ASN A 9 -7.68 20.39 -8.35
C ASN A 9 -6.67 20.17 -7.21
N VAL A 10 -6.40 18.91 -6.84
CA VAL A 10 -5.33 18.56 -5.90
C VAL A 10 -4.06 18.22 -6.66
N GLN A 11 -2.92 18.78 -6.23
CA GLN A 11 -1.60 18.49 -6.78
C GLN A 11 -1.01 17.26 -6.11
N LEU A 12 -0.76 16.21 -6.87
CA LEU A 12 -0.09 15.00 -6.38
C LEU A 12 1.38 15.03 -6.80
N ALA A 13 2.28 15.06 -5.83
CA ALA A 13 3.72 15.01 -6.06
C ALA A 13 4.15 13.61 -6.46
N TYR A 14 4.94 13.49 -7.53
CA TYR A 14 5.41 12.17 -8.02
C TYR A 14 6.83 12.21 -8.55
N HIS A 15 7.44 11.03 -8.66
CA HIS A 15 8.69 10.80 -9.37
C HIS A 15 8.57 9.59 -10.29
N VAL A 16 9.38 9.62 -11.36
CA VAL A 16 9.57 8.50 -12.29
C VAL A 16 11.04 8.16 -12.33
N HIS A 17 11.37 6.88 -12.16
CA HIS A 17 12.75 6.38 -12.17
C HIS A 17 12.88 5.24 -13.18
N GLY A 18 13.94 5.25 -13.97
CA GLY A 18 14.20 4.21 -14.96
C GLY A 18 13.23 4.21 -16.14
N ILE A 19 13.32 3.15 -16.94
CA ILE A 19 12.47 2.88 -18.11
C ILE A 19 12.08 1.39 -18.10
N GLY A 20 11.01 1.02 -18.77
CA GLY A 20 10.55 -0.38 -18.90
C GLY A 20 9.10 -0.57 -18.48
N GLN A 21 8.75 -1.76 -18.03
CA GLN A 21 7.41 -2.07 -17.51
C GLN A 21 7.11 -1.19 -16.28
N PRO A 22 6.00 -0.41 -16.29
CA PRO A 22 5.71 0.47 -15.16
C PRO A 22 5.29 -0.31 -13.91
N ILE A 23 5.86 0.09 -12.77
CA ILE A 23 5.45 -0.33 -11.43
C ILE A 23 5.18 0.91 -10.57
N ILE A 24 3.99 1.01 -9.99
CA ILE A 24 3.60 2.12 -9.12
C ILE A 24 3.70 1.67 -7.67
N LEU A 25 4.50 2.39 -6.87
CA LEU A 25 4.70 2.12 -5.45
C LEU A 25 3.86 3.10 -4.61
N ILE A 26 2.96 2.56 -3.76
CA ILE A 26 1.95 3.32 -3.03
C ILE A 26 2.16 3.13 -1.53
N ALA A 27 2.60 4.18 -0.86
CA ALA A 27 2.88 4.14 0.58
C ALA A 27 1.61 4.02 1.44
N GLY A 28 1.77 3.54 2.68
CA GLY A 28 0.72 3.40 3.67
C GLY A 28 0.28 4.72 4.32
N TYR A 29 -0.60 4.64 5.32
CA TYR A 29 -1.05 5.78 6.13
C TYR A 29 0.16 6.40 6.85
N SER A 30 0.27 7.73 6.79
CA SER A 30 1.42 8.53 7.23
C SER A 30 2.74 8.31 6.47
N GLY A 31 2.83 7.34 5.55
CA GLY A 31 4.00 7.12 4.71
C GLY A 31 4.03 8.04 3.49
N ASN A 32 5.22 8.23 2.93
CA ASN A 32 5.46 8.97 1.70
C ASN A 32 6.41 8.20 0.77
N GLN A 33 6.77 8.78 -0.37
CA GLN A 33 7.64 8.17 -1.38
C GLN A 33 9.00 7.70 -0.82
N ALA A 34 9.53 8.35 0.22
CA ALA A 34 10.84 8.01 0.78
C ALA A 34 10.88 6.63 1.44
N THR A 35 9.74 6.04 1.78
CA THR A 35 9.71 4.68 2.33
C THR A 35 10.22 3.65 1.31
N TRP A 36 10.13 3.94 0.01
CA TRP A 36 10.55 3.07 -1.09
C TRP A 36 12.03 3.20 -1.50
N THR A 37 12.85 3.83 -0.66
CA THR A 37 14.25 4.16 -0.97
C THR A 37 15.11 2.95 -1.36
N ALA A 38 14.81 1.75 -0.84
CA ALA A 38 15.54 0.52 -1.16
C ALA A 38 14.92 -0.23 -2.36
N GLN A 39 13.65 -0.02 -2.68
CA GLN A 39 12.94 -0.67 -3.77
C GLN A 39 13.22 0.00 -5.10
N ILE A 40 13.27 1.34 -5.13
CA ILE A 40 13.53 2.11 -6.36
C ILE A 40 14.78 1.63 -7.09
N PRO A 41 15.99 1.62 -6.49
CA PRO A 41 17.19 1.19 -7.20
C PRO A 41 17.15 -0.29 -7.60
N ALA A 42 16.57 -1.16 -6.79
CA ALA A 42 16.48 -2.58 -7.06
C ALA A 42 15.57 -2.88 -8.27
N PHE A 43 14.41 -2.24 -8.35
CA PHE A 43 13.47 -2.45 -9.44
C PHE A 43 13.92 -1.77 -10.74
N VAL A 44 14.56 -0.59 -10.66
CA VAL A 44 15.19 0.05 -11.83
C VAL A 44 16.30 -0.82 -12.38
N ALA A 45 17.17 -1.39 -11.54
CA ALA A 45 18.23 -2.31 -11.97
C ALA A 45 17.67 -3.61 -12.60
N ALA A 46 16.45 -4.01 -12.22
CA ALA A 46 15.74 -5.14 -12.81
C ALA A 46 14.99 -4.80 -14.11
N GLY A 47 15.07 -3.55 -14.61
CA GLY A 47 14.48 -3.11 -15.87
C GLY A 47 13.04 -2.60 -15.78
N TYR A 48 12.59 -2.21 -14.59
CA TYR A 48 11.27 -1.59 -14.41
C TYR A 48 11.35 -0.07 -14.45
N GLN A 49 10.28 0.56 -14.96
CA GLN A 49 10.02 1.97 -14.72
C GLN A 49 9.27 2.10 -13.39
N VAL A 50 9.92 2.68 -12.39
CA VAL A 50 9.35 2.83 -11.04
C VAL A 50 8.72 4.20 -10.90
N ILE A 51 7.43 4.22 -10.59
CA ILE A 51 6.66 5.42 -10.30
C ILE A 51 6.36 5.44 -8.80
N THR A 52 6.70 6.53 -8.13
CA THR A 52 6.28 6.79 -6.76
C THR A 52 5.47 8.08 -6.72
N TYR A 53 4.47 8.16 -5.86
CA TYR A 53 3.73 9.39 -5.61
C TYR A 53 3.31 9.51 -4.15
N ASP A 54 3.20 10.73 -3.68
CA ASP A 54 2.60 11.01 -2.39
C ASP A 54 1.08 11.10 -2.57
N ARG A 55 0.34 10.33 -1.79
CA ARG A 55 -1.13 10.41 -1.80
C ARG A 55 -1.57 11.78 -1.27
N ARG A 56 -2.77 12.25 -1.62
CA ARG A 56 -3.30 13.50 -1.02
C ARG A 56 -3.14 13.48 0.50
N ASN A 57 -2.82 14.62 1.09
CA ASN A 57 -2.53 14.79 2.52
C ASN A 57 -1.29 14.05 3.03
N HIS A 58 -0.45 13.50 2.14
CA HIS A 58 0.79 12.83 2.51
C HIS A 58 1.97 13.50 1.79
N GLY A 59 3.16 13.44 2.42
CA GLY A 59 4.40 13.90 1.83
C GLY A 59 4.31 15.33 1.29
N GLN A 60 4.59 15.49 0.00
CA GLN A 60 4.63 16.80 -0.68
C GLN A 60 3.42 17.05 -1.59
N SER A 61 2.41 16.20 -1.53
CA SER A 61 1.12 16.45 -2.16
C SER A 61 0.30 17.44 -1.34
N ASP A 62 -0.67 18.09 -2.01
CA ASP A 62 -1.54 19.06 -1.36
C ASP A 62 -2.28 18.49 -0.15
N GLN A 63 -2.44 19.33 0.86
CA GLN A 63 -3.28 19.07 2.02
C GLN A 63 -4.64 19.72 1.84
N VAL A 64 -5.70 18.91 1.86
CA VAL A 64 -7.07 19.35 1.64
C VAL A 64 -8.02 18.68 2.64
N ALA A 65 -9.01 19.43 3.12
CA ALA A 65 -9.98 18.94 4.10
C ALA A 65 -11.12 18.12 3.48
N TYR A 66 -11.03 17.76 2.21
CA TYR A 66 -12.02 16.96 1.49
C TYR A 66 -11.39 15.73 0.81
N GLY A 67 -12.21 14.81 0.34
CA GLY A 67 -11.74 13.60 -0.31
C GLY A 67 -11.11 12.58 0.66
N MET A 68 -11.41 12.66 1.96
CA MET A 68 -10.94 11.77 3.02
C MET A 68 -11.61 10.39 2.93
N ARG A 69 -11.48 9.71 1.78
CA ARG A 69 -12.06 8.39 1.54
C ARG A 69 -11.27 7.62 0.49
N LEU A 70 -11.20 6.31 0.64
CA LEU A 70 -10.41 5.44 -0.23
C LEU A 70 -10.85 5.47 -1.69
N SER A 71 -12.14 5.62 -1.97
CA SER A 71 -12.63 5.79 -3.35
C SER A 71 -12.00 7.02 -4.04
N ARG A 72 -11.74 8.10 -3.29
CA ARG A 72 -11.04 9.27 -3.83
C ARG A 72 -9.56 8.97 -4.09
N HIS A 73 -8.89 8.23 -3.19
CA HIS A 73 -7.52 7.79 -3.42
C HIS A 73 -7.41 6.82 -4.61
N GLY A 74 -8.42 5.96 -4.83
CA GLY A 74 -8.52 5.13 -6.05
C GLY A 74 -8.64 5.96 -7.33
N MET A 75 -9.45 7.04 -7.31
CA MET A 75 -9.52 8.01 -8.40
C MET A 75 -8.21 8.77 -8.63
N ASP A 76 -7.48 9.10 -7.56
CA ASP A 76 -6.15 9.72 -7.66
C ASP A 76 -5.15 8.78 -8.34
N LEU A 77 -5.16 7.49 -8.00
CA LEU A 77 -4.34 6.48 -8.67
C LEU A 77 -4.69 6.38 -10.16
N ALA A 78 -5.99 6.39 -10.52
CA ALA A 78 -6.43 6.43 -11.92
C ALA A 78 -5.91 7.69 -12.65
N THR A 79 -5.87 8.83 -11.97
CA THR A 79 -5.31 10.07 -12.51
C THR A 79 -3.81 9.93 -12.79
N ILE A 80 -3.02 9.34 -11.88
CA ILE A 80 -1.60 9.03 -12.09
C ILE A 80 -1.41 8.12 -13.32
N ILE A 81 -2.15 7.01 -13.39
CA ILE A 81 -2.06 6.05 -14.51
C ILE A 81 -2.37 6.73 -15.84
N SER A 82 -3.45 7.51 -15.91
CA SER A 82 -3.90 8.19 -17.12
C SER A 82 -2.95 9.31 -17.54
N ALA A 83 -2.56 10.20 -16.60
CA ALA A 83 -1.70 11.35 -16.89
C ALA A 83 -0.30 10.95 -17.38
N LEU A 84 0.22 9.83 -16.89
CA LEU A 84 1.50 9.26 -17.32
C LEU A 84 1.36 8.26 -18.48
N ALA A 85 0.14 8.07 -19.01
CA ALA A 85 -0.18 7.13 -20.09
C ALA A 85 0.38 5.71 -19.88
N LEU A 86 0.38 5.24 -18.61
CA LEU A 86 0.94 3.94 -18.24
C LEU A 86 0.10 2.81 -18.84
N LYS A 87 0.77 1.82 -19.44
CA LYS A 87 0.12 0.65 -20.03
C LYS A 87 0.34 -0.57 -19.14
N GLN A 88 -0.75 -1.20 -18.74
CA GLN A 88 -0.73 -2.38 -17.87
C GLN A 88 0.24 -2.24 -16.68
N PRO A 89 0.15 -1.18 -15.85
CA PRO A 89 1.07 -1.01 -14.73
C PRO A 89 0.94 -2.15 -13.74
N ILE A 90 2.04 -2.45 -13.04
CA ILE A 90 2.03 -3.26 -11.84
C ILE A 90 1.74 -2.32 -10.66
N LEU A 91 0.82 -2.69 -9.78
CA LEU A 91 0.47 -1.90 -8.61
C LEU A 91 1.03 -2.57 -7.35
N LEU A 92 1.91 -1.87 -6.62
CA LEU A 92 2.45 -2.32 -5.35
C LEU A 92 2.03 -1.34 -4.25
N GLY A 93 1.26 -1.81 -3.27
CA GLY A 93 0.76 -0.99 -2.17
C GLY A 93 1.07 -1.58 -0.80
N HIS A 94 1.64 -0.74 0.07
CA HIS A 94 1.83 -1.04 1.48
C HIS A 94 0.64 -0.54 2.30
N SER A 95 0.09 -1.39 3.20
CA SER A 95 -0.93 -0.98 4.17
C SER A 95 -2.10 -0.23 3.48
N MET A 96 -2.43 1.00 3.85
CA MET A 96 -3.47 1.79 3.19
C MET A 96 -3.19 2.03 1.68
N GLY A 97 -1.95 1.90 1.22
CA GLY A 97 -1.62 1.86 -0.22
C GLY A 97 -2.28 0.67 -0.92
N ALA A 98 -2.31 -0.51 -0.28
CA ALA A 98 -3.04 -1.68 -0.76
C ALA A 98 -4.57 -1.42 -0.79
N SER A 99 -5.11 -0.78 0.24
CA SER A 99 -6.53 -0.36 0.25
C SER A 99 -6.84 0.64 -0.87
N THR A 100 -5.88 1.49 -1.24
CA THR A 100 -6.00 2.39 -2.40
C THR A 100 -6.09 1.61 -3.71
N ILE A 101 -5.30 0.53 -3.85
CA ILE A 101 -5.37 -0.37 -5.01
C ILE A 101 -6.74 -1.05 -5.08
N TRP A 102 -7.24 -1.63 -3.99
CA TRP A 102 -8.57 -2.26 -3.97
C TRP A 102 -9.69 -1.27 -4.28
N ALA A 103 -9.58 -0.03 -3.80
CA ALA A 103 -10.52 1.03 -4.17
C ALA A 103 -10.46 1.35 -5.67
N TYR A 104 -9.28 1.39 -6.27
CA TYR A 104 -9.11 1.53 -7.73
C TYR A 104 -9.76 0.35 -8.47
N LEU A 105 -9.45 -0.89 -8.10
CA LEU A 105 -10.00 -2.10 -8.72
C LEU A 105 -11.52 -2.18 -8.59
N SER A 106 -12.08 -1.72 -7.47
CA SER A 106 -13.53 -1.63 -7.26
C SER A 106 -14.22 -0.67 -8.25
N LEU A 107 -13.53 0.40 -8.65
CA LEU A 107 -14.07 1.44 -9.53
C LEU A 107 -13.85 1.14 -11.01
N PHE A 108 -12.72 0.53 -11.37
CA PHE A 108 -12.25 0.43 -12.75
C PHE A 108 -12.02 -1.01 -13.22
N GLY A 109 -12.03 -1.98 -12.29
CA GLY A 109 -11.62 -3.37 -12.59
C GLY A 109 -10.11 -3.51 -12.75
N ASP A 110 -9.68 -4.68 -13.18
CA ASP A 110 -8.26 -5.07 -13.31
C ASP A 110 -7.78 -5.31 -14.75
N ALA A 111 -8.65 -5.15 -15.76
CA ALA A 111 -8.34 -5.46 -17.14
C ALA A 111 -7.12 -4.71 -17.71
N ASP A 112 -6.87 -3.49 -17.25
CA ASP A 112 -5.74 -2.66 -17.66
C ASP A 112 -4.54 -2.75 -16.70
N ILE A 113 -4.54 -3.69 -15.75
CA ILE A 113 -3.48 -3.92 -14.76
C ILE A 113 -2.75 -5.23 -15.11
N ARG A 114 -1.41 -5.24 -15.02
CA ARG A 114 -0.60 -6.43 -15.27
C ARG A 114 -0.59 -7.38 -14.08
N ALA A 115 -0.40 -6.83 -12.87
CA ALA A 115 -0.36 -7.58 -11.62
C ALA A 115 -0.56 -6.64 -10.43
N VAL A 116 -0.91 -7.22 -9.30
CA VAL A 116 -1.05 -6.53 -8.01
C VAL A 116 -0.09 -7.14 -6.99
N ILE A 117 0.48 -6.30 -6.13
CA ILE A 117 1.27 -6.71 -4.98
C ILE A 117 0.77 -5.90 -3.79
N THR A 118 0.34 -6.57 -2.74
CA THR A 118 -0.09 -5.91 -1.51
C THR A 118 0.75 -6.36 -0.33
N GLU A 119 1.20 -5.40 0.45
CA GLU A 119 2.09 -5.60 1.58
C GLU A 119 1.36 -5.25 2.87
N ASP A 120 1.28 -6.24 3.73
CA ASP A 120 0.79 -6.21 5.11
C ASP A 120 -0.50 -5.40 5.28
N GLN A 121 -1.56 -5.82 4.55
CA GLN A 121 -2.89 -5.24 4.62
C GLN A 121 -3.97 -6.31 4.52
N ILE A 122 -5.08 -6.07 5.23
CA ILE A 122 -6.29 -6.90 5.21
C ILE A 122 -7.44 -6.17 4.52
N PRO A 123 -8.32 -6.87 3.79
CA PRO A 123 -9.42 -6.25 3.05
C PRO A 123 -10.57 -5.78 3.94
N LYS A 124 -10.62 -6.23 5.20
CA LYS A 124 -11.66 -5.89 6.17
C LYS A 124 -11.04 -5.78 7.55
N MET A 125 -11.07 -4.57 8.13
CA MET A 125 -10.44 -4.30 9.43
C MET A 125 -11.33 -4.66 10.62
N ILE A 126 -12.64 -4.83 10.43
CA ILE A 126 -13.56 -5.23 11.48
C ILE A 126 -13.61 -6.75 11.55
N GLN A 127 -13.26 -7.31 12.71
CA GLN A 127 -13.36 -8.74 12.98
C GLN A 127 -14.82 -9.17 13.03
N THR A 128 -15.11 -10.31 12.41
CA THR A 128 -16.41 -10.97 12.44
C THR A 128 -16.23 -12.48 12.53
N ALA A 129 -17.29 -13.25 12.77
CA ALA A 129 -17.21 -14.72 12.90
C ALA A 129 -16.62 -15.39 11.64
N ASP A 130 -16.87 -14.82 10.46
CA ASP A 130 -16.34 -15.29 9.17
C ASP A 130 -15.01 -14.64 8.77
N TRP A 131 -14.47 -13.73 9.59
CA TRP A 131 -13.23 -13.00 9.36
C TRP A 131 -12.49 -12.71 10.67
N PRO A 132 -11.56 -13.57 11.11
CA PRO A 132 -10.87 -13.43 12.40
C PRO A 132 -9.65 -12.50 12.37
N TYR A 133 -9.36 -11.82 11.25
CA TYR A 133 -8.15 -11.02 11.02
C TYR A 133 -8.36 -9.52 11.25
N GLY A 134 -9.23 -9.12 12.17
CA GLY A 134 -9.51 -7.70 12.45
C GLY A 134 -8.29 -6.91 12.94
N LEU A 135 -8.28 -5.59 12.67
CA LEU A 135 -7.25 -4.67 13.16
C LEU A 135 -7.14 -4.76 14.69
N LEU A 136 -5.98 -5.17 15.21
CA LEU A 136 -5.75 -5.40 16.64
C LEU A 136 -6.84 -6.30 17.28
N GLY A 137 -7.46 -7.19 16.50
CA GLY A 137 -8.58 -8.02 16.94
C GLY A 137 -9.92 -7.28 17.15
N ALA A 138 -10.05 -6.05 16.61
CA ALA A 138 -11.22 -5.23 16.88
C ALA A 138 -12.49 -5.73 16.19
N VAL A 139 -13.53 -5.94 16.98
CA VAL A 139 -14.92 -5.99 16.53
C VAL A 139 -15.47 -4.56 16.41
N VAL A 140 -16.65 -4.40 15.79
CA VAL A 140 -17.22 -3.06 15.49
C VAL A 140 -17.31 -2.15 16.74
N GLN A 141 -17.64 -2.69 17.89
CA GLN A 141 -17.75 -1.94 19.15
C GLN A 141 -16.39 -1.41 19.65
N HIS A 142 -15.29 -2.04 19.29
CA HIS A 142 -13.94 -1.66 19.72
C HIS A 142 -13.12 -0.96 18.63
N LEU A 143 -13.71 -0.72 17.46
CA LEU A 143 -13.02 -0.13 16.32
C LEU A 143 -12.40 1.24 16.66
N GLN A 144 -13.14 2.11 17.34
CA GLN A 144 -12.63 3.44 17.70
C GLN A 144 -11.39 3.35 18.61
N ALA A 145 -11.38 2.41 19.56
CA ALA A 145 -10.22 2.20 20.42
C ALA A 145 -8.99 1.72 19.63
N ALA A 146 -9.19 0.76 18.71
CA ALA A 146 -8.11 0.29 17.82
C ALA A 146 -7.55 1.41 16.93
N LEU A 147 -8.41 2.26 16.36
CA LEU A 147 -7.99 3.41 15.55
C LEU A 147 -7.21 4.45 16.36
N THR A 148 -7.57 4.68 17.61
CA THR A 148 -6.84 5.58 18.51
C THR A 148 -5.48 5.00 18.90
N GLN A 149 -5.36 3.68 19.01
CA GLN A 149 -4.10 3.01 19.33
C GLN A 149 -3.12 2.97 18.14
N LEU A 150 -3.60 2.92 16.91
CA LEU A 150 -2.78 2.74 15.71
C LEU A 150 -1.62 3.75 15.59
N PRO A 151 -1.80 5.07 15.76
CA PRO A 151 -0.71 6.06 15.63
C PRO A 151 0.42 5.89 16.65
N VAL A 152 0.17 5.25 17.78
CA VAL A 152 1.17 5.02 18.85
C VAL A 152 1.69 3.59 18.86
N THR A 153 1.20 2.71 18.01
CA THR A 153 1.68 1.34 17.87
C THR A 153 3.04 1.32 17.18
N LYS A 154 4.00 0.62 17.79
CA LYS A 154 5.31 0.39 17.15
C LYS A 154 5.10 -0.59 15.97
N LEU A 155 5.22 -0.11 14.75
CA LEU A 155 4.92 -0.87 13.54
C LEU A 155 6.06 -1.80 13.08
N THR A 156 7.32 -1.49 13.42
CA THR A 156 8.48 -2.28 13.01
C THR A 156 8.94 -3.23 14.11
N ASN A 157 9.30 -4.45 13.73
CA ASN A 157 9.93 -5.43 14.63
C ASN A 157 11.46 -5.41 14.51
N MET A 158 11.98 -5.39 13.30
CA MET A 158 13.41 -5.37 13.03
C MET A 158 14.00 -3.96 13.24
N LYS A 159 15.32 -3.93 13.46
CA LYS A 159 16.07 -2.67 13.56
C LYS A 159 16.39 -2.18 12.14
N LEU A 160 15.85 -1.04 11.77
CA LEU A 160 16.16 -0.42 10.48
C LEU A 160 17.64 -0.05 10.37
N SER A 161 18.21 -0.23 9.17
CA SER A 161 19.59 0.17 8.86
C SER A 161 19.75 1.69 8.98
N ALA A 162 21.00 2.14 9.22
CA ALA A 162 21.33 3.57 9.32
C ALA A 162 21.01 4.31 8.01
N ASP A 163 21.21 3.66 6.87
CA ASP A 163 20.97 4.26 5.55
C ASP A 163 19.48 4.46 5.28
N ILE A 164 18.63 3.47 5.59
CA ILE A 164 17.17 3.60 5.48
C ILE A 164 16.66 4.71 6.40
N LYS A 165 17.12 4.75 7.67
CA LYS A 165 16.73 5.82 8.60
C LYS A 165 17.13 7.19 8.09
N ARG A 166 18.32 7.33 7.52
CA ARG A 166 18.81 8.58 6.94
C ARG A 166 17.97 9.00 5.74
N ALA A 167 17.74 8.08 4.81
CA ALA A 167 16.96 8.37 3.60
C ALA A 167 15.52 8.78 3.91
N ILE A 168 14.83 8.06 4.81
CA ILE A 168 13.48 8.44 5.25
C ILE A 168 13.52 9.77 6.00
N GLY A 169 14.50 9.98 6.91
CA GLY A 169 14.61 11.19 7.70
C GLY A 169 14.87 12.44 6.86
N GLN A 170 15.65 12.35 5.77
CA GLN A 170 15.91 13.46 4.85
C GLN A 170 14.65 13.95 4.12
N HIS A 171 13.66 13.08 3.95
CA HIS A 171 12.39 13.36 3.28
C HIS A 171 11.20 13.32 4.24
N PHE A 172 11.49 13.41 5.55
CA PHE A 172 10.44 13.44 6.55
C PHE A 172 9.53 14.64 6.35
N GLN A 173 8.23 14.38 6.34
CA GLN A 173 7.18 15.40 6.34
C GLN A 173 6.26 15.13 7.53
N PRO A 174 5.94 16.16 8.32
CA PRO A 174 4.97 16.01 9.40
C PRO A 174 3.64 15.48 8.87
N PHE A 175 3.06 14.52 9.58
CA PHE A 175 1.74 13.99 9.26
C PHE A 175 0.77 14.26 10.40
N ASP A 176 -0.31 14.96 10.11
CA ASP A 176 -1.33 15.27 11.10
C ASP A 176 -2.35 14.14 11.17
N PHE A 177 -2.20 13.28 12.19
CA PHE A 177 -3.09 12.15 12.44
C PHE A 177 -4.52 12.59 12.76
N ASN A 178 -4.72 13.73 13.43
CA ASN A 178 -6.05 14.24 13.75
C ASN A 178 -6.77 14.75 12.50
N PHE A 179 -6.06 15.53 11.69
CA PHE A 179 -6.59 16.01 10.41
C PHE A 179 -6.97 14.85 9.47
N ASN A 180 -6.18 13.78 9.44
CA ASN A 180 -6.39 12.62 8.58
C ASN A 180 -7.22 11.49 9.23
N ALA A 181 -7.71 11.65 10.46
CA ALA A 181 -8.53 10.64 11.14
C ALA A 181 -9.78 10.20 10.33
N PRO A 182 -10.50 11.10 9.60
CA PRO A 182 -11.61 10.68 8.75
C PRO A 182 -11.22 9.69 7.65
N LEU A 183 -10.02 9.82 7.06
CA LEU A 183 -9.51 8.87 6.07
C LEU A 183 -9.24 7.50 6.71
N LEU A 184 -8.63 7.48 7.89
CA LEU A 184 -8.37 6.24 8.62
C LEU A 184 -9.67 5.53 8.98
N LEU A 185 -10.67 6.25 9.49
CA LEU A 185 -12.00 5.71 9.77
C LEU A 185 -12.67 5.16 8.50
N ASN A 186 -12.62 5.92 7.39
CA ASN A 186 -13.17 5.44 6.12
C ASN A 186 -12.50 4.14 5.67
N SER A 187 -11.16 4.01 5.81
CA SER A 187 -10.44 2.79 5.49
C SER A 187 -10.89 1.61 6.36
N ALA A 188 -11.10 1.85 7.65
CA ALA A 188 -11.38 0.80 8.63
C ALA A 188 -12.78 0.16 8.49
N VAL A 189 -13.73 0.87 7.90
CA VAL A 189 -15.10 0.37 7.72
C VAL A 189 -15.34 -0.28 6.35
N GLN A 190 -14.31 -0.36 5.50
CA GLN A 190 -14.42 -1.02 4.20
C GLN A 190 -14.34 -2.55 4.30
N ASP A 191 -14.94 -3.23 3.33
CA ASP A 191 -14.79 -4.67 3.10
C ASP A 191 -14.54 -4.92 1.61
N TRP A 192 -13.28 -5.15 1.24
CA TRP A 192 -12.83 -5.34 -0.14
C TRP A 192 -12.79 -6.81 -0.56
N ARG A 193 -13.34 -7.73 0.24
CA ARG A 193 -13.29 -9.17 -0.05
C ARG A 193 -14.04 -9.55 -1.33
N ASP A 194 -15.04 -8.77 -1.72
CA ASP A 194 -15.75 -8.96 -2.98
C ASP A 194 -14.89 -8.55 -4.20
N VAL A 195 -14.05 -7.52 -4.07
CA VAL A 195 -13.08 -7.09 -5.08
C VAL A 195 -12.06 -8.19 -5.33
N LEU A 196 -11.45 -8.72 -4.25
CA LEU A 196 -10.47 -9.82 -4.33
C LEU A 196 -11.03 -11.07 -4.99
N ARG A 197 -12.28 -11.45 -4.71
CA ARG A 197 -12.91 -12.63 -5.32
C ARG A 197 -13.17 -12.49 -6.82
N ARG A 198 -13.23 -11.27 -7.32
CA ARG A 198 -13.46 -10.97 -8.75
C ARG A 198 -12.19 -10.66 -9.50
N GLU A 199 -11.08 -10.49 -8.80
CA GLU A 199 -9.78 -10.19 -9.37
C GLU A 199 -9.27 -11.38 -10.19
N VAL A 200 -8.81 -11.12 -11.42
CA VAL A 200 -8.32 -12.13 -12.36
C VAL A 200 -6.84 -11.94 -12.72
N VAL A 201 -6.21 -10.84 -12.31
CA VAL A 201 -4.77 -10.64 -12.50
C VAL A 201 -3.95 -11.34 -11.43
N PRO A 202 -2.69 -11.69 -11.71
CA PRO A 202 -1.77 -12.24 -10.71
C PRO A 202 -1.61 -11.31 -9.50
N HIS A 203 -1.77 -11.83 -8.28
CA HIS A 203 -1.64 -11.07 -7.05
C HIS A 203 -0.68 -11.74 -6.07
N LEU A 204 0.34 -10.98 -5.62
CA LEU A 204 1.24 -11.39 -4.53
C LEU A 204 0.84 -10.68 -3.24
N PHE A 205 0.49 -11.45 -2.21
CA PHE A 205 0.24 -10.96 -0.86
C PHE A 205 1.47 -11.14 0.00
N ILE A 206 2.02 -10.06 0.54
CA ILE A 206 3.19 -10.07 1.43
C ILE A 206 2.73 -9.71 2.83
N ALA A 207 3.16 -10.48 3.83
CA ALA A 207 2.89 -10.19 5.24
C ALA A 207 4.17 -10.15 6.07
N GLY A 208 4.21 -9.30 7.08
CA GLY A 208 5.19 -9.37 8.14
C GLY A 208 4.80 -10.39 9.19
N GLY A 209 5.69 -11.35 9.48
CA GLY A 209 5.44 -12.43 10.46
C GLY A 209 5.27 -11.93 11.90
N GLN A 210 5.78 -10.72 12.18
CA GLN A 210 5.70 -10.04 13.47
C GLN A 210 4.87 -8.76 13.39
N SER A 211 3.95 -8.66 12.42
CA SER A 211 3.06 -7.50 12.32
C SER A 211 2.25 -7.34 13.61
N PRO A 212 2.25 -6.16 14.24
CA PRO A 212 1.46 -5.94 15.44
C PRO A 212 -0.03 -5.72 15.15
N LEU A 213 -0.42 -5.58 13.88
CA LEU A 213 -1.76 -5.14 13.50
C LEU A 213 -2.74 -6.31 13.28
N TRP A 214 -2.26 -7.41 12.71
CA TRP A 214 -3.03 -8.61 12.39
C TRP A 214 -2.15 -9.85 12.22
N PRO A 215 -2.71 -11.06 12.36
CA PRO A 215 -1.97 -12.31 12.15
C PRO A 215 -1.50 -12.44 10.69
N ALA A 216 -0.24 -12.86 10.48
CA ALA A 216 0.39 -12.98 9.16
C ALA A 216 -0.31 -14.00 8.23
N GLU A 217 -1.03 -14.96 8.79
CA GLU A 217 -1.80 -15.97 8.06
C GLU A 217 -2.85 -15.36 7.12
N HIS A 218 -3.22 -14.09 7.32
CA HIS A 218 -4.11 -13.38 6.41
C HIS A 218 -3.61 -13.44 4.97
N ALA A 219 -2.30 -13.33 4.72
CA ALA A 219 -1.75 -13.37 3.37
C ALA A 219 -2.06 -14.68 2.64
N LYS A 220 -1.96 -15.82 3.33
CA LYS A 220 -2.34 -17.13 2.78
C LYS A 220 -3.83 -17.20 2.45
N VAL A 221 -4.67 -16.69 3.34
CA VAL A 221 -6.13 -16.68 3.14
C VAL A 221 -6.51 -15.79 1.95
N LEU A 222 -5.87 -14.62 1.82
CA LEU A 222 -6.10 -13.71 0.70
C LEU A 222 -5.67 -14.32 -0.64
N ALA A 223 -4.52 -15.00 -0.67
CA ALA A 223 -4.08 -15.71 -1.87
C ALA A 223 -5.07 -16.79 -2.31
N GLN A 224 -5.75 -17.45 -1.37
CA GLN A 224 -6.79 -18.43 -1.68
C GLN A 224 -8.12 -17.80 -2.12
N MET A 225 -8.33 -16.51 -1.86
CA MET A 225 -9.54 -15.78 -2.25
C MET A 225 -9.50 -15.27 -3.69
N THR A 226 -8.31 -15.13 -4.28
CA THR A 226 -8.10 -14.64 -5.64
C THR A 226 -7.82 -15.78 -6.62
N ALA A 227 -8.11 -15.58 -7.90
CA ALA A 227 -7.92 -16.60 -8.93
C ALA A 227 -6.44 -17.00 -9.12
N HIS A 228 -5.52 -16.04 -9.00
CA HIS A 228 -4.08 -16.22 -9.22
C HIS A 228 -3.24 -15.66 -8.07
N GLY A 229 -3.72 -15.90 -6.84
CA GLY A 229 -3.06 -15.43 -5.61
C GLY A 229 -1.84 -16.26 -5.24
N GLN A 230 -0.79 -15.55 -4.88
CA GLN A 230 0.42 -16.10 -4.24
C GLN A 230 0.66 -15.34 -2.93
N TYR A 231 1.40 -15.94 -2.00
CA TYR A 231 1.74 -15.24 -0.77
C TYR A 231 3.18 -15.51 -0.33
N VAL A 232 3.72 -14.56 0.41
CA VAL A 232 5.01 -14.67 1.11
C VAL A 232 4.85 -14.05 2.50
N ILE A 233 5.39 -14.71 3.52
CA ILE A 233 5.49 -14.17 4.87
C ILE A 233 6.98 -13.94 5.17
N LEU A 234 7.35 -12.70 5.53
CA LEU A 234 8.68 -12.38 6.03
C LEU A 234 8.67 -12.59 7.56
N PRO A 235 9.27 -13.68 8.07
CA PRO A 235 8.97 -14.16 9.42
C PRO A 235 9.36 -13.19 10.53
N GLU A 236 10.43 -12.39 10.32
CA GLU A 236 10.96 -11.46 11.33
C GLU A 236 10.48 -10.02 11.15
N ALA A 237 9.89 -9.68 9.99
CA ALA A 237 9.43 -8.32 9.72
C ALA A 237 8.12 -8.01 10.45
N GLY A 238 7.98 -6.76 10.88
CA GLY A 238 6.73 -6.20 11.39
C GLY A 238 5.80 -5.76 10.26
N HIS A 239 5.11 -4.63 10.46
CA HIS A 239 4.12 -4.09 9.51
C HIS A 239 4.73 -3.50 8.24
N ILE A 240 6.04 -3.22 8.21
CA ILE A 240 6.67 -2.51 7.10
C ILE A 240 7.85 -3.33 6.51
N PRO A 241 7.60 -4.54 5.98
CA PRO A 241 8.62 -5.45 5.48
C PRO A 241 9.61 -4.81 4.50
N HIS A 242 9.14 -3.93 3.59
CA HIS A 242 9.98 -3.31 2.55
C HIS A 242 11.09 -2.41 3.10
N ILE A 243 10.97 -1.89 4.33
CA ILE A 243 12.04 -1.13 4.99
C ILE A 243 12.77 -1.93 6.06
N GLU A 244 12.14 -2.97 6.63
CA GLU A 244 12.71 -3.80 7.68
C GLU A 244 13.68 -4.85 7.12
N ASP A 245 13.28 -5.53 6.04
CA ASP A 245 14.10 -6.50 5.29
C ASP A 245 13.97 -6.25 3.78
N PRO A 246 14.57 -5.16 3.27
CA PRO A 246 14.45 -4.78 1.87
C PRO A 246 15.00 -5.83 0.91
N THR A 247 16.00 -6.61 1.31
CA THR A 247 16.60 -7.65 0.47
C THR A 247 15.60 -8.76 0.21
N THR A 248 15.08 -9.39 1.26
CA THR A 248 14.09 -10.47 1.14
C THR A 248 12.80 -9.99 0.48
N PHE A 249 12.36 -8.77 0.80
CA PHE A 249 11.20 -8.16 0.16
C PHE A 249 11.39 -7.99 -1.35
N ASN A 250 12.49 -7.38 -1.78
CA ASN A 250 12.80 -7.16 -3.19
C ASN A 250 12.93 -8.49 -3.95
N ASP A 251 13.59 -9.49 -3.37
CA ASP A 251 13.72 -10.81 -3.96
C ASP A 251 12.36 -11.51 -4.15
N ALA A 252 11.48 -11.41 -3.17
CA ALA A 252 10.12 -11.96 -3.25
C ALA A 252 9.32 -11.29 -4.39
N VAL A 253 9.33 -9.97 -4.46
CA VAL A 253 8.65 -9.19 -5.51
C VAL A 253 9.24 -9.54 -6.89
N LEU A 254 10.55 -9.46 -7.07
CA LEU A 254 11.19 -9.73 -8.36
C LEU A 254 11.04 -11.19 -8.80
N THR A 255 11.00 -12.13 -7.87
CA THR A 255 10.73 -13.55 -8.17
C THR A 255 9.31 -13.74 -8.69
N PHE A 256 8.32 -13.08 -8.08
CA PHE A 256 6.95 -13.09 -8.55
C PHE A 256 6.85 -12.48 -9.96
N LEU A 257 7.43 -11.30 -10.17
CA LEU A 257 7.36 -10.56 -11.43
C LEU A 257 8.03 -11.29 -12.61
N LYS A 258 9.07 -12.09 -12.37
CA LYS A 258 9.72 -12.91 -13.41
C LYS A 258 8.83 -14.03 -13.97
N ARG A 259 7.73 -14.35 -13.31
CA ARG A 259 6.80 -15.42 -13.70
C ARG A 259 5.59 -14.90 -14.50
N LEU A 260 5.47 -13.58 -14.66
CA LEU A 260 4.45 -12.90 -15.44
C LEU A 260 4.81 -12.82 -16.93
#